data_5003316767d5ad95ce6f7c35d7ce30e3
#
_entry.id   5003316767d5ad95ce6f7c35d7ce30e3
#
_cell.length_a   1.000
_cell.length_b   1.000
_cell.length_c   1.000
_cell.angle_alpha   90.00
_cell.angle_beta   90.00
_cell.angle_gamma   90.00
#
_symmetry.space_group_name_H-M   'P 1'
#
loop_
_entity.id
_entity.type
_entity.pdbx_description
1 polymer ?
#
loop_
_entity_poly.entity_id
_entity_poly.type
_entity_poly.pdbx_seq_one_letter_code
_entity_poly.pdbx_strand_id
1 'polypeptide(L)'
;MHIQVINFGINVSHEDFVVGATELAPNFASIPGLISKHWLGDEENKVYGGVYVWESKEHCEAYKAGEIFSMVMSSENHVSPTSKDFGVLEAPTKITT
;
A
#
# COMPACT_ATOMS: atom_id res chain seq x y z
N MET A 1 -0.18 -0.66 -16.39
CA MET A 1 -0.63 -0.51 -15.00
C MET A 1 -0.05 -1.62 -14.13
N HIS A 2 0.26 -1.31 -12.89
CA HIS A 2 0.89 -2.26 -11.97
C HIS A 2 0.19 -2.16 -10.61
N ILE A 3 -0.02 -3.29 -9.95
CA ILE A 3 -0.71 -3.35 -8.65
C ILE A 3 0.26 -3.85 -7.60
N GLN A 4 0.29 -3.20 -6.44
CA GLN A 4 1.10 -3.63 -5.31
C GLN A 4 0.21 -3.81 -4.09
N VAL A 5 0.41 -4.90 -3.37
CA VAL A 5 -0.33 -5.19 -2.13
C VAL A 5 0.66 -5.30 -0.99
N ILE A 6 0.49 -4.45 0.02
CA ILE A 6 1.28 -4.51 1.25
C ILE A 6 0.33 -4.92 2.37
N ASN A 7 0.75 -5.89 3.16
CA ASN A 7 0.00 -6.31 4.35
C ASN A 7 0.92 -6.36 5.55
N PHE A 8 0.36 -6.09 6.72
CA PHE A 8 1.05 -6.20 8.01
C PHE A 8 0.03 -6.27 9.14
N GLY A 9 0.46 -6.78 10.29
CA GLY A 9 -0.31 -6.61 11.52
C GLY A 9 0.04 -5.27 12.15
N ILE A 10 -0.72 -4.85 13.14
CA ILE A 10 -0.44 -3.63 13.90
C ILE A 10 -0.40 -3.93 15.40
N ASN A 11 0.40 -3.15 16.13
CA ASN A 11 0.50 -3.24 17.58
C ASN A 11 -0.02 -1.98 18.28
N VAL A 12 -0.82 -1.19 17.57
CA VAL A 12 -1.56 -0.05 18.10
C VAL A 12 -3.05 -0.34 17.94
N SER A 13 -3.91 0.48 18.54
CA SER A 13 -5.36 0.30 18.36
C SER A 13 -5.78 0.58 16.93
N HIS A 14 -6.92 0.00 16.53
CA HIS A 14 -7.52 0.27 15.22
C HIS A 14 -7.74 1.78 15.02
N GLU A 15 -8.29 2.46 16.02
CA GLU A 15 -8.58 3.89 15.95
C GLU A 15 -7.31 4.71 15.77
N ASP A 16 -6.26 4.39 16.51
CA ASP A 16 -4.98 5.09 16.40
C ASP A 16 -4.36 4.86 15.03
N PHE A 17 -4.46 3.64 14.50
CA PHE A 17 -3.98 3.34 13.16
C PHE A 17 -4.70 4.19 12.11
N VAL A 18 -6.03 4.27 12.18
CA VAL A 18 -6.82 5.05 11.21
C VAL A 18 -6.44 6.54 11.28
N VAL A 19 -6.27 7.08 12.46
CA VAL A 19 -5.85 8.48 12.63
C VAL A 19 -4.48 8.71 12.00
N GLY A 20 -3.50 7.87 12.32
CA GLY A 20 -2.15 7.99 11.79
C GLY A 20 -2.11 7.82 10.27
N ALA A 21 -2.85 6.84 9.74
CA ALA A 21 -2.95 6.62 8.29
C ALA A 21 -3.55 7.83 7.57
N THR A 22 -4.60 8.41 8.14
CA THR A 22 -5.25 9.58 7.56
C THR A 22 -4.30 10.78 7.51
N GLU A 23 -3.50 10.97 8.55
CA GLU A 23 -2.49 12.03 8.59
C GLU A 23 -1.38 11.83 7.56
N LEU A 24 -1.01 10.58 7.29
CA LEU A 24 0.04 10.24 6.33
C LEU A 24 -0.44 10.20 4.88
N ALA A 25 -1.74 10.05 4.65
CA ALA A 25 -2.29 9.86 3.32
C ALA A 25 -1.85 10.93 2.30
N PRO A 26 -1.77 12.22 2.63
CA PRO A 26 -1.29 13.23 1.68
C PRO A 26 0.13 12.97 1.16
N ASN A 27 1.00 12.41 1.99
CA ASN A 27 2.37 12.08 1.58
C ASN A 27 2.38 10.98 0.53
N PHE A 28 1.46 10.02 0.64
CA PHE A 28 1.32 8.96 -0.37
C PHE A 28 0.70 9.52 -1.65
N ALA A 29 -0.28 10.41 -1.53
CA ALA A 29 -0.96 10.98 -2.70
C ALA A 29 -0.01 11.72 -3.63
N SER A 30 1.10 12.22 -3.13
CA SER A 30 2.08 12.96 -3.93
C SER A 30 3.18 12.09 -4.53
N ILE A 31 3.16 10.78 -4.33
CA ILE A 31 4.19 9.89 -4.91
C ILE A 31 4.02 9.82 -6.43
N PRO A 32 5.09 10.08 -7.20
CA PRO A 32 5.00 10.01 -8.67
C PRO A 32 4.51 8.66 -9.15
N GLY A 33 3.54 8.67 -10.06
CA GLY A 33 3.01 7.46 -10.67
C GLY A 33 1.98 6.70 -9.84
N LEU A 34 1.69 7.14 -8.64
CA LEU A 34 0.62 6.52 -7.84
C LEU A 34 -0.74 7.01 -8.35
N ILE A 35 -1.53 6.11 -8.92
CA ILE A 35 -2.88 6.42 -9.39
C ILE A 35 -3.84 6.45 -8.22
N SER A 36 -3.75 5.43 -7.34
CA SER A 36 -4.58 5.35 -6.15
C SER A 36 -3.95 4.43 -5.12
N LYS A 37 -4.31 4.64 -3.87
CA LYS A 37 -3.99 3.73 -2.79
C LYS A 37 -5.26 3.52 -1.98
N HIS A 38 -5.66 2.26 -1.84
CA HIS A 38 -6.74 1.89 -0.94
C HIS A 38 -6.12 1.30 0.32
N TRP A 39 -6.42 1.92 1.44
CA TRP A 39 -5.94 1.46 2.74
C TRP A 39 -6.81 0.30 3.21
N LEU A 40 -6.17 -0.76 3.68
CA LEU A 40 -6.86 -2.00 4.06
C LEU A 40 -6.87 -2.15 5.56
N GLY A 41 -8.00 -2.62 6.10
CA GLY A 41 -8.11 -2.93 7.51
C GLY A 41 -9.12 -4.03 7.74
N ASP A 42 -8.68 -5.07 8.43
CA ASP A 42 -9.53 -6.17 8.90
C ASP A 42 -9.25 -6.32 10.39
N GLU A 43 -10.04 -5.62 11.19
CA GLU A 43 -9.83 -5.54 12.64
C GLU A 43 -9.98 -6.93 13.29
N GLU A 44 -10.93 -7.73 12.82
CA GLU A 44 -11.17 -9.06 13.36
C GLU A 44 -9.96 -9.98 13.18
N ASN A 45 -9.39 -10.02 11.98
CA ASN A 45 -8.23 -10.86 11.66
C ASN A 45 -6.89 -10.15 11.87
N LYS A 46 -6.93 -8.86 12.26
CA LYS A 46 -5.76 -8.04 12.55
C LYS A 46 -4.79 -7.92 11.37
N VAL A 47 -5.34 -7.79 10.16
CA VAL A 47 -4.56 -7.61 8.94
C VAL A 47 -4.85 -6.23 8.37
N TYR A 48 -3.79 -5.46 8.16
CA TYR A 48 -3.85 -4.10 7.66
C TYR A 48 -2.93 -3.96 6.44
N GLY A 49 -2.96 -2.82 5.80
CA GLY A 49 -2.06 -2.56 4.68
C GLY A 49 -2.65 -1.63 3.64
N GLY A 50 -2.31 -1.89 2.39
CA GLY A 50 -2.79 -1.08 1.29
C GLY A 50 -2.69 -1.78 -0.05
N VAL A 51 -3.59 -1.40 -0.96
CA VAL A 51 -3.52 -1.76 -2.37
C VAL A 51 -3.15 -0.50 -3.13
N TYR A 52 -2.02 -0.56 -3.83
CA TYR A 52 -1.47 0.55 -4.59
C TYR A 52 -1.68 0.28 -6.07
N VAL A 53 -2.22 1.24 -6.78
CA VAL A 53 -2.34 1.19 -8.24
C VAL A 53 -1.33 2.16 -8.82
N TRP A 54 -0.38 1.63 -9.58
CA TRP A 54 0.73 2.39 -10.18
C TRP A 54 0.53 2.52 -11.68
N GLU A 55 0.96 3.66 -12.24
CA GLU A 55 0.95 3.86 -13.69
C GLU A 55 1.79 2.82 -14.43
N SER A 56 2.92 2.42 -13.82
CA SER A 56 3.86 1.47 -14.43
C SER A 56 4.61 0.69 -13.36
N LYS A 57 5.22 -0.41 -13.79
CA LYS A 57 6.12 -1.18 -12.94
C LYS A 57 7.29 -0.33 -12.46
N GLU A 58 7.81 0.54 -13.31
CA GLU A 58 8.95 1.40 -13.00
C GLU A 58 8.63 2.35 -11.86
N HIS A 59 7.41 2.89 -11.81
CA HIS A 59 6.97 3.73 -10.69
C HIS A 59 6.89 2.94 -9.39
N CYS A 60 6.38 1.71 -9.45
CA CYS A 60 6.36 0.80 -8.30
C CYS A 60 7.78 0.49 -7.80
N GLU A 61 8.70 0.17 -8.71
CA GLU A 61 10.09 -0.11 -8.35
C GLU A 61 10.78 1.12 -7.73
N ALA A 62 10.51 2.33 -8.25
CA ALA A 62 11.05 3.55 -7.68
C ALA A 62 10.52 3.77 -6.25
N TYR A 63 9.24 3.51 -6.01
CA TYR A 63 8.66 3.58 -4.67
C TYR A 63 9.36 2.59 -3.72
N LYS A 64 9.55 1.34 -4.17
CA LYS A 64 10.18 0.31 -3.34
C LYS A 64 11.65 0.64 -3.01
N ALA A 65 12.30 1.48 -3.81
CA ALA A 65 13.66 1.94 -3.54
C ALA A 65 13.71 3.19 -2.66
N GLY A 66 12.57 3.74 -2.30
CA GLY A 66 12.49 5.02 -1.59
C GLY A 66 12.30 4.92 -0.09
N GLU A 67 12.33 6.08 0.55
CA GLU A 67 12.26 6.19 2.01
C GLU A 67 10.90 5.85 2.60
N ILE A 68 9.80 6.20 1.89
CA ILE A 68 8.46 5.93 2.39
C ILE A 68 8.22 4.43 2.51
N PHE A 69 8.59 3.68 1.48
CA PHE A 69 8.48 2.22 1.51
C PHE A 69 9.35 1.63 2.62
N SER A 70 10.57 2.13 2.78
CA SER A 70 11.45 1.69 3.85
C SER A 70 10.82 1.91 5.22
N MET A 71 10.18 3.07 5.43
CA MET A 71 9.45 3.36 6.67
C MET A 71 8.31 2.38 6.90
N VAL A 72 7.52 2.10 5.86
CA VAL A 72 6.39 1.17 5.96
C VAL A 72 6.87 -0.22 6.38
N MET A 73 7.95 -0.69 5.75
CA MET A 73 8.44 -2.05 5.98
C MET A 73 9.24 -2.20 7.27
N SER A 74 9.70 -1.11 7.87
CA SER A 74 10.52 -1.13 9.09
C SER A 74 9.86 -0.47 10.30
N SER A 75 8.63 0.02 10.17
CA SER A 75 7.93 0.66 11.30
C SER A 75 7.77 -0.32 12.46
N GLU A 76 8.10 0.14 13.67
CA GLU A 76 7.90 -0.67 14.88
C GLU A 76 6.42 -0.95 15.17
N ASN A 77 5.51 -0.18 14.57
CA ASN A 77 4.07 -0.39 14.74
C ASN A 77 3.51 -1.42 13.75
N HIS A 78 4.30 -1.86 12.79
CA HIS A 78 3.90 -2.85 11.79
C HIS A 78 4.53 -4.21 12.11
N VAL A 79 3.70 -5.26 12.12
CA VAL A 79 4.14 -6.61 12.46
C VAL A 79 4.20 -7.45 11.20
N SER A 80 5.36 -8.02 10.91
CA SER A 80 5.59 -8.95 9.79
C SER A 80 5.09 -8.40 8.44
N PRO A 81 5.57 -7.23 8.01
CA PRO A 81 5.09 -6.65 6.76
C PRO A 81 5.51 -7.47 5.54
N THR A 82 4.61 -7.54 4.56
CA THR A 82 4.86 -8.21 3.28
C THR A 82 4.49 -7.26 2.14
N SER A 83 5.17 -7.41 1.01
CA SER A 83 4.88 -6.64 -0.20
C SER A 83 4.95 -7.56 -1.39
N LYS A 84 3.90 -7.56 -2.21
CA LYS A 84 3.84 -8.31 -3.47
C LYS A 84 3.27 -7.40 -4.54
N ASP A 85 3.78 -7.50 -5.76
CA ASP A 85 3.27 -6.69 -6.84
C ASP A 85 3.18 -7.48 -8.13
N PHE A 86 2.30 -7.00 -9.03
CA PHE A 86 1.88 -7.73 -10.21
C PHE A 86 1.59 -6.77 -11.35
N GLY A 87 1.95 -7.17 -12.57
CA GLY A 87 1.45 -6.47 -13.75
C GLY A 87 -0.03 -6.76 -13.94
N VAL A 88 -0.74 -5.82 -14.54
CA VAL A 88 -2.16 -5.98 -14.85
C VAL A 88 -2.29 -6.59 -16.24
N LEU A 89 -3.10 -7.65 -16.34
CA LEU A 89 -3.44 -8.25 -17.63
C LEU A 89 -4.53 -7.39 -18.28
N GLU A 90 -4.14 -6.55 -19.22
CA GLU A 90 -5.02 -5.50 -19.76
C GLU A 90 -6.26 -6.03 -20.47
N ALA A 91 -6.09 -7.07 -21.30
CA ALA A 91 -7.20 -7.59 -22.11
C ALA A 91 -8.41 -8.05 -21.26
N PRO A 92 -8.24 -8.99 -20.30
CA PRO A 92 -9.37 -9.38 -19.45
C PRO A 92 -9.81 -8.27 -18.51
N THR A 93 -8.88 -7.45 -18.03
CA THR A 93 -9.20 -6.36 -17.11
C THR A 93 -10.14 -5.34 -17.74
N LYS A 94 -9.96 -5.02 -19.02
CA LYS A 94 -10.85 -4.13 -19.74
C LYS A 94 -12.30 -4.61 -19.76
N ILE A 95 -12.50 -5.93 -19.75
CA ILE A 95 -13.85 -6.51 -19.79
C ILE A 95 -14.52 -6.40 -18.42
N THR A 96 -13.74 -6.44 -17.34
CA THR A 96 -14.27 -6.46 -15.98
C THR A 96 -14.21 -5.11 -15.25
N THR A 97 -13.78 -4.06 -15.90
CA THR A 97 -13.75 -2.71 -15.30
C THR A 97 -14.61 -1.66 -16.01
#